data_dcda5407af528bbd16e3b79774dcc20d
#
_entry.id   dcda5407af528bbd16e3b79774dcc20d
#
_cell.length_a   1.000
_cell.length_b   1.000
_cell.length_c   1.000
_cell.angle_alpha   90.00
_cell.angle_beta   90.00
_cell.angle_gamma   90.00
#
_symmetry.space_group_name_H-M   'P 1'
#
loop_
_entity.id
_entity.type
_entity.pdbx_description
1 polymer ?
#
loop_
_entity_poly.entity_id
_entity_poly.type
_entity_poly.pdbx_seq_one_letter_code
_entity_poly.pdbx_strand_id
1 'polypeptide(L)'
;MLSVSQVIALALAPGLLKRERMNNNPLPRLDTSPEVHQQLLPFCRLRPGGVWQDSRCGHRIACLDAADPIAIHSLVADSYATLAIHDPPYNLAAFQTRSITEYISWCQRWLTSTYKLLAADASLYVCLGADQNDGFQPLADFMLMMRQMPFKARSFITMRNQRGYGTQKNWMAVRQELLYYVKGNPPFNVAGEYTEIPKILRGYYKEVGGKLTQNIERSGSDTIRAGNVWVDIQQVFYRLEENVSGCYAQKPLKSTERIISASSQEGDVVLDLFAHSGTTLLAAERLRRVCLTADVDPVFCEISIRRLEHYRRTGRFGWQNGHAFEAELPQRFSSESDDAPPPEALRQASLF
;
A
#
# COMPACT_ATOMS: atom_id res chain seq x y z
N MET A 1 46.05 27.79 -9.59
CA MET A 1 45.94 26.87 -8.44
C MET A 1 45.44 27.68 -7.25
N LEU A 2 44.19 27.51 -6.89
CA LEU A 2 43.64 28.15 -5.69
C LEU A 2 44.15 27.42 -4.45
N SER A 3 44.54 28.14 -3.40
CA SER A 3 45.05 27.56 -2.18
C SER A 3 43.95 26.79 -1.41
N VAL A 4 44.37 25.79 -0.63
CA VAL A 4 43.47 24.96 0.20
C VAL A 4 42.59 25.83 1.10
N SER A 5 43.06 26.98 1.56
CA SER A 5 42.31 27.96 2.35
C SER A 5 41.17 28.64 1.56
N GLN A 6 41.30 28.80 0.25
CA GLN A 6 40.28 29.40 -0.60
C GLN A 6 39.18 28.38 -0.97
N VAL A 7 39.50 27.09 -1.03
CA VAL A 7 38.53 26.03 -1.24
C VAL A 7 37.67 25.81 0.01
N ILE A 8 38.26 25.96 1.20
CA ILE A 8 37.50 25.84 2.48
C ILE A 8 36.60 27.05 2.70
N ALA A 9 36.97 28.25 2.23
CA ALA A 9 36.12 29.45 2.36
C ALA A 9 34.89 29.43 1.45
N LEU A 10 34.92 28.70 0.32
CA LEU A 10 33.73 28.50 -0.53
C LEU A 10 32.76 27.44 0.00
N ALA A 11 33.23 26.59 0.92
CA ALA A 11 32.38 25.56 1.57
C ALA A 11 31.66 26.06 2.83
N LEU A 12 31.95 27.28 3.30
CA LEU A 12 31.41 27.87 4.51
C LEU A 12 30.61 29.16 4.26
N ALA A 13 30.05 29.35 3.08
CA ALA A 13 29.05 30.39 2.89
C ALA A 13 27.77 30.03 3.68
N PRO A 14 27.42 30.76 4.77
CA PRO A 14 26.18 30.55 5.48
C PRO A 14 25.07 31.26 4.70
N GLY A 15 24.63 30.64 3.65
CA GLY A 15 23.60 31.23 2.83
C GLY A 15 22.87 30.21 2.01
N LEU A 16 21.61 29.98 2.38
CA LEU A 16 20.57 29.44 1.52
C LEU A 16 20.41 27.91 1.41
N LEU A 17 20.37 27.24 2.53
CA LEU A 17 19.31 26.29 2.73
C LEU A 17 18.46 26.81 3.89
N LYS A 18 17.54 27.72 3.61
CA LYS A 18 16.33 27.81 4.42
C LYS A 18 15.79 26.38 4.44
N ARG A 19 16.05 25.64 5.52
CA ARG A 19 15.20 24.52 5.89
C ARG A 19 13.80 25.14 5.93
N GLU A 20 13.02 24.91 4.86
CA GLU A 20 11.58 25.13 4.95
C GLU A 20 11.18 24.47 6.25
N ARG A 21 10.65 25.26 7.18
CA ARG A 21 10.09 24.72 8.42
C ARG A 21 9.07 23.70 7.94
N MET A 22 9.38 22.42 8.13
CA MET A 22 8.44 21.36 7.81
C MET A 22 7.14 21.72 8.54
N ASN A 23 6.08 21.83 7.77
CA ASN A 23 4.78 22.16 8.31
C ASN A 23 4.38 20.99 9.21
N ASN A 24 4.47 21.15 10.51
CA ASN A 24 4.15 20.12 11.48
C ASN A 24 2.67 20.28 11.86
N ASN A 25 1.80 19.86 10.98
CA ASN A 25 0.35 19.92 11.12
C ASN A 25 -0.29 18.63 10.62
N PRO A 26 -0.05 17.48 11.29
CA PRO A 26 -0.64 16.22 10.88
C PRO A 26 -2.16 16.22 11.14
N LEU A 27 -2.92 15.61 10.24
CA LEU A 27 -4.30 15.26 10.52
C LEU A 27 -4.36 14.12 11.56
N PRO A 28 -5.32 14.16 12.48
CA PRO A 28 -5.63 13.00 13.30
C PRO A 28 -6.13 11.83 12.41
N ARG A 29 -6.16 10.63 12.95
CA ARG A 29 -6.69 9.47 12.24
C ARG A 29 -8.15 9.73 11.84
N LEU A 30 -8.42 9.73 10.53
CA LEU A 30 -9.75 10.06 10.00
C LEU A 30 -10.78 8.97 10.30
N ASP A 31 -10.34 7.71 10.43
CA ASP A 31 -11.19 6.58 10.80
C ASP A 31 -11.70 6.64 12.27
N THR A 32 -11.06 7.45 13.12
CA THR A 32 -11.45 7.63 14.53
C THR A 32 -11.79 9.06 14.89
N SER A 33 -11.80 9.99 13.94
CA SER A 33 -12.04 11.42 14.16
C SER A 33 -13.18 11.94 13.25
N PRO A 34 -14.44 11.58 13.54
CA PRO A 34 -15.57 11.88 12.67
C PRO A 34 -15.81 13.38 12.49
N GLU A 35 -15.49 14.21 13.49
CA GLU A 35 -15.65 15.67 13.38
C GLU A 35 -14.69 16.27 12.35
N VAL A 36 -13.43 15.82 12.35
CA VAL A 36 -12.43 16.26 11.36
C VAL A 36 -12.80 15.74 9.98
N HIS A 37 -13.21 14.48 9.88
CA HIS A 37 -13.68 13.89 8.65
C HIS A 37 -14.84 14.70 8.03
N GLN A 38 -15.84 15.08 8.82
CA GLN A 38 -16.97 15.90 8.37
C GLN A 38 -16.54 17.28 7.84
N GLN A 39 -15.53 17.90 8.46
CA GLN A 39 -14.98 19.17 8.00
C GLN A 39 -14.29 19.08 6.64
N LEU A 40 -13.79 17.91 6.25
CA LEU A 40 -13.13 17.68 4.97
C LEU A 40 -14.09 17.43 3.79
N LEU A 41 -15.29 16.92 4.06
CA LEU A 41 -16.26 16.55 3.02
C LEU A 41 -16.60 17.69 2.04
N PRO A 42 -16.74 18.97 2.45
CA PRO A 42 -17.02 20.06 1.50
C PRO A 42 -15.94 20.26 0.44
N PHE A 43 -14.71 19.86 0.73
CA PHE A 43 -13.54 20.05 -0.15
C PHE A 43 -13.28 18.84 -1.05
N CYS A 44 -14.09 17.78 -0.97
CA CYS A 44 -13.97 16.60 -1.81
C CYS A 44 -14.64 16.82 -3.17
N ARG A 45 -13.91 16.53 -4.25
CA ARG A 45 -14.40 16.60 -5.64
C ARG A 45 -15.46 15.55 -5.93
N LEU A 46 -15.32 14.37 -5.33
CA LEU A 46 -16.25 13.26 -5.53
C LEU A 46 -17.31 13.19 -4.43
N ARG A 47 -18.47 12.67 -4.83
CA ARG A 47 -19.55 12.25 -3.97
C ARG A 47 -19.81 10.76 -4.23
N PRO A 48 -20.51 10.03 -3.33
CA PRO A 48 -20.87 8.63 -3.60
C PRO A 48 -21.48 8.48 -4.99
N GLY A 49 -20.97 7.52 -5.75
CA GLY A 49 -21.30 7.27 -7.16
C GLY A 49 -20.48 8.06 -8.18
N GLY A 50 -19.69 9.06 -7.75
CA GLY A 50 -18.88 9.87 -8.64
C GLY A 50 -17.59 9.18 -9.08
N VAL A 51 -17.14 9.51 -10.30
CA VAL A 51 -15.88 9.05 -10.89
C VAL A 51 -15.06 10.25 -11.35
N TRP A 52 -13.82 10.33 -10.91
CA TRP A 52 -12.83 11.25 -11.42
C TRP A 52 -11.95 10.52 -12.43
N GLN A 53 -11.67 11.19 -13.57
CA GLN A 53 -10.79 10.66 -14.59
C GLN A 53 -9.62 11.62 -14.82
N ASP A 54 -8.42 11.06 -14.74
CA ASP A 54 -7.19 11.77 -15.07
C ASP A 54 -7.05 11.96 -16.58
N SER A 55 -6.89 13.20 -17.01
CA SER A 55 -6.72 13.54 -18.44
C SER A 55 -5.32 13.24 -18.98
N ARG A 56 -4.32 12.99 -18.12
CA ARG A 56 -2.91 12.83 -18.54
C ARG A 56 -2.56 11.37 -18.83
N CYS A 57 -2.86 10.48 -17.89
CA CYS A 57 -2.45 9.08 -17.95
C CYS A 57 -3.64 8.10 -17.96
N GLY A 58 -4.88 8.62 -17.87
CA GLY A 58 -6.08 7.80 -17.91
C GLY A 58 -6.42 7.08 -16.60
N HIS A 59 -5.79 7.46 -15.48
CA HIS A 59 -6.19 6.95 -14.17
C HIS A 59 -7.65 7.30 -13.87
N ARG A 60 -8.30 6.43 -13.12
CA ARG A 60 -9.67 6.67 -12.64
C ARG A 60 -9.76 6.42 -11.15
N ILE A 61 -10.46 7.30 -10.47
CA ILE A 61 -10.77 7.18 -9.04
C ILE A 61 -12.28 7.31 -8.90
N ALA A 62 -12.90 6.37 -8.23
CA ALA A 62 -14.34 6.35 -8.04
C ALA A 62 -14.70 6.29 -6.55
N CYS A 63 -15.73 7.04 -6.15
CA CYS A 63 -16.31 6.97 -4.81
C CYS A 63 -17.42 5.92 -4.78
N LEU A 64 -17.05 4.63 -4.60
CA LEU A 64 -17.92 3.47 -4.77
C LEU A 64 -17.68 2.42 -3.70
N ASP A 65 -18.73 1.66 -3.35
CA ASP A 65 -18.58 0.45 -2.53
C ASP A 65 -18.01 -0.70 -3.37
N ALA A 66 -16.88 -1.24 -2.97
CA ALA A 66 -16.23 -2.38 -3.60
C ALA A 66 -17.14 -3.62 -3.69
N ALA A 67 -18.08 -3.77 -2.75
CA ALA A 67 -19.02 -4.88 -2.69
C ALA A 67 -20.30 -4.68 -3.51
N ASP A 68 -20.46 -3.51 -4.17
CA ASP A 68 -21.56 -3.25 -5.11
C ASP A 68 -21.13 -3.56 -6.55
N PRO A 69 -21.56 -4.68 -7.14
CA PRO A 69 -21.11 -5.12 -8.46
C PRO A 69 -21.60 -4.20 -9.60
N ILE A 70 -22.68 -3.44 -9.39
CA ILE A 70 -23.20 -2.51 -10.40
C ILE A 70 -22.37 -1.24 -10.39
N ALA A 71 -22.14 -0.67 -9.22
CA ALA A 71 -21.35 0.54 -9.06
C ALA A 71 -19.92 0.35 -9.56
N ILE A 72 -19.28 -0.74 -9.18
CA ILE A 72 -17.87 -1.04 -9.55
C ILE A 72 -17.68 -1.19 -11.07
N HIS A 73 -18.71 -1.64 -11.80
CA HIS A 73 -18.61 -1.76 -13.25
C HIS A 73 -18.36 -0.39 -13.93
N SER A 74 -18.87 0.69 -13.35
CA SER A 74 -18.65 2.05 -13.89
C SER A 74 -17.20 2.52 -13.81
N LEU A 75 -16.39 1.96 -12.92
CA LEU A 75 -14.97 2.28 -12.78
C LEU A 75 -14.14 1.85 -14.00
N VAL A 76 -14.46 0.70 -14.58
CA VAL A 76 -13.57 -0.02 -15.52
C VAL A 76 -13.84 0.38 -16.98
N ALA A 77 -15.04 0.89 -17.31
CA ALA A 77 -15.47 1.09 -18.70
C ALA A 77 -15.25 -0.21 -19.52
N ASP A 78 -14.46 -0.13 -20.61
CA ASP A 78 -14.17 -1.29 -21.48
C ASP A 78 -12.78 -1.91 -21.23
N SER A 79 -12.11 -1.53 -20.15
CA SER A 79 -10.72 -1.96 -19.89
C SER A 79 -10.68 -3.05 -18.82
N TYR A 80 -10.06 -4.20 -19.13
CA TYR A 80 -9.80 -5.25 -18.16
C TYR A 80 -8.43 -5.07 -17.51
N ALA A 81 -8.35 -5.24 -16.19
CA ALA A 81 -7.09 -5.14 -15.46
C ALA A 81 -6.27 -6.43 -15.55
N THR A 82 -4.97 -6.31 -15.74
CA THR A 82 -4.02 -7.43 -15.72
C THR A 82 -3.49 -7.72 -14.32
N LEU A 83 -3.65 -6.75 -13.41
CA LEU A 83 -3.22 -6.83 -12.02
C LEU A 83 -4.28 -6.21 -11.10
N ALA A 84 -4.62 -6.89 -10.02
CA ALA A 84 -5.36 -6.30 -8.91
C ALA A 84 -4.53 -6.36 -7.63
N ILE A 85 -4.55 -5.26 -6.86
CA ILE A 85 -3.91 -5.14 -5.54
C ILE A 85 -4.97 -4.60 -4.58
N HIS A 86 -5.34 -5.38 -3.58
CA HIS A 86 -6.40 -5.01 -2.65
C HIS A 86 -5.89 -5.02 -1.21
N ASP A 87 -6.18 -3.96 -0.50
CA ASP A 87 -5.92 -3.82 0.93
C ASP A 87 -7.25 -3.50 1.66
N PRO A 88 -8.16 -4.49 1.76
CA PRO A 88 -9.45 -4.26 2.36
C PRO A 88 -9.32 -3.94 3.85
N PRO A 89 -10.26 -3.19 4.44
CA PRO A 89 -10.29 -2.98 5.88
C PRO A 89 -10.43 -4.32 6.63
N TYR A 90 -9.66 -4.46 7.71
CA TYR A 90 -9.55 -5.73 8.47
C TYR A 90 -10.59 -5.87 9.58
N ASN A 91 -11.69 -5.13 9.53
CA ASN A 91 -12.77 -5.16 10.53
C ASN A 91 -12.36 -4.65 11.93
N LEU A 92 -11.32 -3.81 12.02
CA LEU A 92 -10.77 -3.39 13.31
C LEU A 92 -11.36 -2.07 13.84
N ALA A 93 -11.58 -1.06 13.01
CA ALA A 93 -12.02 0.25 13.46
C ALA A 93 -13.02 0.93 12.50
N ALA A 94 -12.85 0.77 11.21
CA ALA A 94 -13.62 1.48 10.18
C ALA A 94 -15.01 0.87 9.91
N PHE A 95 -15.30 -0.31 10.46
CA PHE A 95 -16.57 -1.00 10.29
C PHE A 95 -17.15 -1.37 11.63
N GLN A 96 -18.48 -1.28 11.73
CA GLN A 96 -19.18 -1.96 12.82
C GLN A 96 -18.73 -3.41 12.84
N THR A 97 -18.39 -3.91 14.02
CA THR A 97 -17.88 -5.25 14.25
C THR A 97 -18.74 -6.29 13.55
N ARG A 98 -18.28 -6.81 12.43
CA ARG A 98 -18.93 -7.92 11.72
C ARG A 98 -18.44 -9.23 12.31
N SER A 99 -19.29 -10.24 12.31
CA SER A 99 -18.86 -11.62 12.52
C SER A 99 -17.90 -12.06 11.42
N ILE A 100 -17.08 -13.08 11.66
CA ILE A 100 -16.20 -13.65 10.62
C ILE A 100 -17.00 -14.04 9.38
N THR A 101 -18.15 -14.67 9.54
CA THR A 101 -19.02 -15.10 8.43
C THR A 101 -19.50 -13.91 7.58
N GLU A 102 -19.92 -12.83 8.19
CA GLU A 102 -20.36 -11.61 7.48
C GLU A 102 -19.18 -10.94 6.78
N TYR A 103 -18.01 -10.90 7.42
CA TYR A 103 -16.80 -10.36 6.82
C TYR A 103 -16.37 -11.17 5.60
N ILE A 104 -16.34 -12.48 5.69
CA ILE A 104 -16.00 -13.37 4.58
C ILE A 104 -17.01 -13.27 3.43
N SER A 105 -18.32 -13.19 3.75
CA SER A 105 -19.35 -12.96 2.75
C SER A 105 -19.19 -11.62 2.03
N TRP A 106 -18.79 -10.57 2.75
CA TRP A 106 -18.46 -9.28 2.17
C TRP A 106 -17.21 -9.39 1.27
N CYS A 107 -16.17 -10.10 1.71
CA CYS A 107 -14.98 -10.35 0.90
C CYS A 107 -15.31 -11.08 -0.40
N GLN A 108 -16.16 -12.08 -0.35
CA GLN A 108 -16.59 -12.83 -1.53
C GLN A 108 -17.28 -11.95 -2.58
N ARG A 109 -18.06 -10.93 -2.16
CA ARG A 109 -18.74 -10.02 -3.09
C ARG A 109 -17.75 -9.20 -3.91
N TRP A 110 -16.83 -8.46 -3.26
CA TRP A 110 -15.87 -7.64 -4.01
C TRP A 110 -14.85 -8.50 -4.78
N LEU A 111 -14.48 -9.70 -4.31
CA LEU A 111 -13.66 -10.64 -5.08
C LEU A 111 -14.38 -11.13 -6.34
N THR A 112 -15.68 -11.37 -6.27
CA THR A 112 -16.50 -11.74 -7.43
C THR A 112 -16.50 -10.61 -8.46
N SER A 113 -16.63 -9.36 -8.03
CA SER A 113 -16.51 -8.18 -8.88
C SER A 113 -15.10 -8.09 -9.48
N THR A 114 -14.06 -8.21 -8.66
CA THR A 114 -12.66 -8.22 -9.12
C THR A 114 -12.43 -9.25 -10.21
N TYR A 115 -12.90 -10.50 -10.03
CA TYR A 115 -12.71 -11.56 -11.03
C TYR A 115 -13.31 -11.20 -12.40
N LYS A 116 -14.47 -10.53 -12.42
CA LYS A 116 -15.12 -10.09 -13.66
C LYS A 116 -14.37 -8.95 -14.36
N LEU A 117 -13.69 -8.10 -13.58
CA LEU A 117 -12.94 -6.94 -14.07
C LEU A 117 -11.51 -7.28 -14.50
N LEU A 118 -11.04 -8.49 -14.17
CA LEU A 118 -9.72 -8.96 -14.56
C LEU A 118 -9.72 -9.58 -15.95
N ALA A 119 -8.64 -9.34 -16.70
CA ALA A 119 -8.32 -10.00 -17.96
C ALA A 119 -8.28 -11.53 -17.81
N ALA A 120 -8.21 -12.25 -18.93
CA ALA A 120 -8.14 -13.71 -18.92
C ALA A 120 -6.90 -14.22 -18.17
N ASP A 121 -5.78 -13.53 -18.32
CA ASP A 121 -4.53 -13.79 -17.62
C ASP A 121 -4.22 -12.57 -16.73
N ALA A 122 -4.41 -12.73 -15.42
CA ALA A 122 -4.28 -11.63 -14.45
C ALA A 122 -3.79 -12.10 -13.09
N SER A 123 -3.08 -11.22 -12.40
CA SER A 123 -2.60 -11.41 -11.03
C SER A 123 -3.50 -10.71 -10.02
N LEU A 124 -3.71 -11.30 -8.86
CA LEU A 124 -4.44 -10.73 -7.73
C LEU A 124 -3.60 -10.83 -6.47
N TYR A 125 -3.38 -9.70 -5.81
CA TYR A 125 -2.76 -9.63 -4.50
C TYR A 125 -3.75 -9.07 -3.48
N VAL A 126 -3.86 -9.73 -2.32
CA VAL A 126 -4.74 -9.30 -1.24
C VAL A 126 -3.93 -9.20 0.04
N CYS A 127 -3.86 -8.00 0.61
CA CYS A 127 -3.34 -7.80 1.96
C CYS A 127 -4.40 -8.24 2.97
N LEU A 128 -4.01 -8.98 4.00
CA LEU A 128 -4.91 -9.42 5.06
C LEU A 128 -4.14 -9.58 6.37
N GLY A 129 -4.69 -9.05 7.47
CA GLY A 129 -4.14 -9.28 8.79
C GLY A 129 -4.34 -10.74 9.22
N ALA A 130 -3.27 -11.39 9.69
CA ALA A 130 -3.32 -12.76 10.18
C ALA A 130 -3.73 -12.85 11.66
N ASP A 131 -3.15 -11.97 12.46
CA ASP A 131 -3.30 -11.94 13.92
C ASP A 131 -4.10 -10.68 14.26
N GLN A 132 -5.40 -10.82 14.43
CA GLN A 132 -6.30 -9.74 14.81
C GLN A 132 -6.80 -9.96 16.25
N ASN A 133 -7.77 -9.18 16.69
CA ASN A 133 -8.30 -9.28 18.05
C ASN A 133 -8.74 -10.71 18.41
N ASP A 134 -8.74 -11.02 19.69
CA ASP A 134 -9.18 -12.32 20.21
C ASP A 134 -10.52 -12.75 19.60
N GLY A 135 -10.54 -13.95 19.02
CA GLY A 135 -11.70 -14.51 18.35
C GLY A 135 -11.96 -14.00 16.92
N PHE A 136 -11.19 -13.03 16.41
CA PHE A 136 -11.30 -12.56 15.04
C PHE A 136 -10.00 -12.78 14.28
N GLN A 137 -9.87 -13.91 13.61
CA GLN A 137 -8.71 -14.32 12.81
C GLN A 137 -9.17 -14.74 11.40
N PRO A 138 -9.53 -13.80 10.52
CA PRO A 138 -10.23 -14.12 9.26
C PRO A 138 -9.34 -14.74 8.19
N LEU A 139 -8.03 -14.83 8.37
CA LEU A 139 -7.08 -15.32 7.36
C LEU A 139 -7.42 -16.75 6.92
N ALA A 140 -7.64 -17.65 7.85
CA ALA A 140 -7.95 -19.05 7.54
C ALA A 140 -9.27 -19.18 6.77
N ASP A 141 -10.31 -18.51 7.23
CA ASP A 141 -11.64 -18.52 6.59
C ASP A 141 -11.59 -17.87 5.21
N PHE A 142 -10.82 -16.78 5.05
CA PHE A 142 -10.59 -16.15 3.74
C PHE A 142 -9.91 -17.13 2.77
N MET A 143 -8.87 -17.84 3.20
CA MET A 143 -8.19 -18.83 2.37
C MET A 143 -9.09 -20.01 2.00
N LEU A 144 -9.97 -20.44 2.92
CA LEU A 144 -10.97 -21.48 2.65
C LEU A 144 -12.02 -20.99 1.63
N MET A 145 -12.51 -19.78 1.77
CA MET A 145 -13.42 -19.16 0.80
C MET A 145 -12.77 -19.04 -0.57
N MET A 146 -11.50 -18.65 -0.65
CA MET A 146 -10.76 -18.53 -1.92
C MET A 146 -10.62 -19.85 -2.67
N ARG A 147 -10.67 -21.03 -2.00
CA ARG A 147 -10.71 -22.34 -2.66
C ARG A 147 -11.98 -22.56 -3.49
N GLN A 148 -13.05 -21.84 -3.18
CA GLN A 148 -14.33 -21.89 -3.89
C GLN A 148 -14.41 -20.83 -5.01
N MET A 149 -13.46 -19.90 -5.03
CA MET A 149 -13.36 -18.86 -6.07
C MET A 149 -12.58 -19.38 -7.27
N PRO A 150 -12.82 -18.87 -8.49
CA PRO A 150 -12.14 -19.32 -9.71
C PRO A 150 -10.71 -18.77 -9.83
N PHE A 151 -10.06 -18.49 -8.74
CA PHE A 151 -8.65 -18.11 -8.67
C PHE A 151 -7.76 -19.31 -8.31
N LYS A 152 -6.52 -19.31 -8.79
CA LYS A 152 -5.50 -20.29 -8.41
C LYS A 152 -4.51 -19.64 -7.44
N ALA A 153 -4.28 -20.26 -6.28
CA ALA A 153 -3.27 -19.79 -5.34
C ALA A 153 -1.86 -19.97 -5.93
N ARG A 154 -1.01 -18.96 -5.75
CA ARG A 154 0.40 -18.96 -6.19
C ARG A 154 1.37 -18.90 -5.05
N SER A 155 1.17 -17.96 -4.12
CA SER A 155 2.10 -17.76 -3.01
C SER A 155 1.38 -17.14 -1.80
N PHE A 156 1.90 -17.47 -0.62
CA PHE A 156 1.61 -16.80 0.61
C PHE A 156 2.87 -16.02 0.99
N ILE A 157 2.78 -14.69 1.03
CA ILE A 157 3.90 -13.79 1.26
C ILE A 157 3.73 -13.15 2.63
N THR A 158 4.78 -13.19 3.45
CA THR A 158 4.82 -12.49 4.72
C THR A 158 5.74 -11.28 4.60
N MET A 159 5.23 -10.09 4.89
CA MET A 159 6.03 -8.88 5.02
C MET A 159 6.39 -8.69 6.49
N ARG A 160 7.68 -8.61 6.80
CA ARG A 160 8.15 -8.36 8.15
C ARG A 160 8.16 -6.86 8.41
N ASN A 161 7.38 -6.40 9.38
CA ASN A 161 7.51 -5.06 9.92
C ASN A 161 8.85 -4.92 10.65
N GLN A 162 9.61 -3.87 10.37
CA GLN A 162 10.90 -3.63 11.04
C GLN A 162 10.73 -3.26 12.51
N ARG A 163 9.57 -2.72 12.89
CA ARG A 163 9.17 -2.47 14.26
C ARG A 163 7.94 -3.30 14.55
N GLY A 164 8.07 -4.24 15.45
CA GLY A 164 6.94 -5.00 15.97
C GLY A 164 6.33 -4.31 17.17
N TYR A 165 5.06 -4.59 17.38
CA TYR A 165 4.35 -4.21 18.59
C TYR A 165 4.34 -5.44 19.49
N GLY A 166 4.87 -5.30 20.71
CA GLY A 166 4.93 -6.39 21.66
C GLY A 166 3.96 -6.19 22.81
N THR A 167 3.41 -7.29 23.28
CA THR A 167 2.77 -7.37 24.58
C THR A 167 3.63 -8.25 25.50
N GLN A 168 3.52 -8.09 26.81
CA GLN A 168 4.19 -8.99 27.74
C GLN A 168 3.48 -10.37 27.87
N LYS A 169 2.38 -10.56 27.13
CA LYS A 169 1.53 -11.76 27.19
C LYS A 169 1.55 -12.58 25.91
N ASN A 170 2.13 -12.06 24.82
CA ASN A 170 2.15 -12.73 23.52
C ASN A 170 3.43 -12.40 22.75
N TRP A 171 3.65 -13.12 21.64
CA TRP A 171 4.71 -12.82 20.69
C TRP A 171 4.51 -11.45 20.07
N MET A 172 5.64 -10.77 19.77
CA MET A 172 5.61 -9.47 19.09
C MET A 172 5.02 -9.62 17.68
N ALA A 173 4.01 -8.84 17.36
CA ALA A 173 3.42 -8.82 16.03
C ALA A 173 4.36 -8.08 15.05
N VAL A 174 5.00 -8.82 14.17
CA VAL A 174 6.02 -8.29 13.22
C VAL A 174 5.70 -8.62 11.78
N ARG A 175 4.52 -9.11 11.46
CA ARG A 175 4.18 -9.57 10.12
C ARG A 175 2.89 -8.97 9.58
N GLN A 176 2.84 -8.83 8.27
CA GLN A 176 1.63 -8.61 7.48
C GLN A 176 1.57 -9.65 6.40
N GLU A 177 0.38 -10.16 6.12
CA GLU A 177 0.18 -11.20 5.13
C GLU A 177 -0.28 -10.61 3.79
N LEU A 178 0.29 -11.15 2.72
CA LEU A 178 -0.04 -10.82 1.35
C LEU A 178 -0.30 -12.12 0.60
N LEU A 179 -1.52 -12.32 0.15
CA LEU A 179 -1.93 -13.51 -0.56
C LEU A 179 -1.87 -13.25 -2.07
N TYR A 180 -1.16 -14.10 -2.79
CA TYR A 180 -1.02 -14.02 -4.24
C TYR A 180 -1.81 -15.13 -4.94
N TYR A 181 -2.73 -14.72 -5.77
CA TYR A 181 -3.59 -15.56 -6.60
C TYR A 181 -3.47 -15.15 -8.07
N VAL A 182 -3.89 -16.05 -8.98
CA VAL A 182 -3.94 -15.77 -10.40
C VAL A 182 -5.25 -16.23 -11.02
N LYS A 183 -5.66 -15.54 -12.08
CA LYS A 183 -6.64 -15.95 -13.07
C LYS A 183 -5.85 -16.30 -14.34
N GLY A 184 -6.12 -17.44 -14.97
CA GLY A 184 -5.36 -17.89 -16.12
C GLY A 184 -3.88 -18.16 -15.83
N ASN A 185 -3.00 -17.65 -16.68
CA ASN A 185 -1.55 -17.82 -16.61
C ASN A 185 -0.81 -16.48 -16.88
N PRO A 186 -0.93 -15.47 -15.99
CA PRO A 186 -0.29 -14.20 -16.20
C PRO A 186 1.24 -14.28 -16.21
N PRO A 187 1.92 -13.36 -16.92
CA PRO A 187 3.36 -13.26 -16.88
C PRO A 187 3.84 -12.84 -15.47
N PHE A 188 5.07 -13.25 -15.12
CA PHE A 188 5.74 -12.85 -13.91
C PHE A 188 7.17 -12.41 -14.22
N ASN A 189 7.48 -11.16 -13.96
CA ASN A 189 8.80 -10.59 -14.19
C ASN A 189 9.71 -10.85 -12.98
N VAL A 190 10.56 -11.86 -13.09
CA VAL A 190 11.51 -12.22 -12.03
C VAL A 190 12.49 -11.10 -11.70
N ALA A 191 12.87 -10.27 -12.67
CA ALA A 191 13.78 -9.15 -12.45
C ALA A 191 13.15 -8.02 -11.61
N GLY A 192 11.83 -7.92 -11.57
CA GLY A 192 11.11 -6.92 -10.77
C GLY A 192 11.10 -7.19 -9.26
N GLU A 193 11.57 -8.34 -8.82
CA GLU A 193 11.46 -8.78 -7.42
C GLU A 193 12.78 -8.75 -6.62
N TYR A 194 13.87 -8.17 -7.15
CA TYR A 194 15.13 -8.09 -6.42
C TYR A 194 15.05 -7.09 -5.26
N THR A 195 15.67 -7.47 -4.14
CA THR A 195 15.78 -6.63 -2.94
C THR A 195 17.00 -5.69 -3.06
N GLU A 196 17.15 -4.80 -2.08
CA GLU A 196 18.38 -4.00 -1.92
C GLU A 196 19.44 -4.71 -1.07
N ILE A 197 19.17 -5.93 -0.59
CA ILE A 197 20.08 -6.68 0.27
C ILE A 197 21.19 -7.29 -0.59
N PRO A 198 22.48 -6.97 -0.33
CA PRO A 198 23.59 -7.52 -1.08
C PRO A 198 23.69 -9.03 -0.93
N LYS A 199 24.11 -9.72 -1.98
CA LYS A 199 24.47 -11.14 -1.91
C LYS A 199 25.80 -11.31 -1.20
N ILE A 200 25.81 -12.19 -0.21
CA ILE A 200 27.02 -12.61 0.50
C ILE A 200 27.71 -13.73 -0.28
N LEU A 201 26.93 -14.65 -0.83
CA LEU A 201 27.43 -15.80 -1.62
C LEU A 201 26.91 -15.70 -3.06
N ARG A 202 27.84 -15.77 -4.04
CA ARG A 202 27.50 -15.69 -5.47
C ARG A 202 27.46 -17.04 -6.17
N GLY A 203 27.76 -18.11 -5.48
CA GLY A 203 27.71 -19.46 -5.99
C GLY A 203 27.95 -20.49 -4.89
N TYR A 204 27.62 -21.72 -5.16
CA TYR A 204 27.87 -22.84 -4.26
C TYR A 204 28.15 -24.11 -5.03
N TYR A 205 28.86 -25.04 -4.40
CA TYR A 205 29.07 -26.37 -4.95
C TYR A 205 27.87 -27.27 -4.61
N LYS A 206 27.40 -27.99 -5.58
CA LYS A 206 26.37 -29.02 -5.43
C LYS A 206 26.90 -30.34 -5.87
N GLU A 207 26.68 -31.36 -5.08
CA GLU A 207 26.96 -32.73 -5.48
C GLU A 207 25.83 -33.24 -6.38
N VAL A 208 26.20 -33.72 -7.58
CA VAL A 208 25.26 -34.32 -8.51
C VAL A 208 25.92 -35.61 -9.03
N GLY A 209 25.32 -36.77 -8.71
CA GLY A 209 25.83 -38.06 -9.13
C GLY A 209 27.25 -38.38 -8.61
N GLY A 210 27.56 -38.01 -7.35
CA GLY A 210 28.85 -38.23 -6.71
C GLY A 210 29.96 -37.26 -7.17
N LYS A 211 29.65 -36.23 -7.98
CA LYS A 211 30.61 -35.22 -8.43
C LYS A 211 30.20 -33.84 -7.92
N LEU A 212 31.17 -33.11 -7.38
CA LEU A 212 31.00 -31.69 -7.03
C LEU A 212 30.91 -30.86 -8.31
N THR A 213 29.77 -30.22 -8.53
CA THR A 213 29.56 -29.29 -9.64
C THR A 213 29.40 -27.89 -9.07
N GLN A 214 30.10 -26.93 -9.67
CA GLN A 214 29.87 -25.52 -9.33
C GLN A 214 28.51 -25.09 -9.86
N ASN A 215 27.63 -24.69 -8.96
CA ASN A 215 26.36 -24.11 -9.34
C ASN A 215 26.60 -22.61 -9.64
N ILE A 216 26.67 -22.31 -10.93
CA ILE A 216 26.85 -20.93 -11.38
C ILE A 216 25.59 -20.15 -11.05
N GLU A 217 25.75 -19.00 -10.49
CA GLU A 217 24.64 -18.08 -10.21
C GLU A 217 23.85 -17.79 -11.50
N ARG A 218 22.54 -18.05 -11.45
CA ARG A 218 21.65 -17.85 -12.61
C ARG A 218 21.24 -16.39 -12.82
N SER A 219 21.54 -15.53 -11.87
CA SER A 219 21.12 -14.12 -11.88
C SER A 219 22.33 -13.21 -11.84
N GLY A 220 22.41 -12.28 -12.79
CA GLY A 220 23.45 -11.24 -12.81
C GLY A 220 23.27 -10.13 -11.76
N SER A 221 22.27 -10.22 -10.88
CA SER A 221 22.03 -9.23 -9.85
C SER A 221 23.00 -9.36 -8.67
N ASP A 222 23.50 -8.23 -8.17
CA ASP A 222 24.33 -8.17 -6.96
C ASP A 222 23.52 -8.28 -5.66
N THR A 223 22.21 -8.25 -5.76
CA THR A 223 21.28 -8.34 -4.63
C THR A 223 20.51 -9.64 -4.63
N ILE A 224 19.98 -10.01 -3.47
CA ILE A 224 19.17 -11.22 -3.34
C ILE A 224 17.79 -11.01 -3.94
N ARG A 225 17.27 -12.05 -4.56
CA ARG A 225 15.88 -12.13 -5.01
C ARG A 225 14.93 -12.14 -3.81
N ALA A 226 13.85 -11.36 -3.85
CA ALA A 226 12.80 -11.46 -2.85
C ALA A 226 12.14 -12.84 -2.89
N GLY A 227 12.12 -13.52 -1.75
CA GLY A 227 11.33 -14.72 -1.59
C GLY A 227 9.90 -14.37 -1.19
N ASN A 228 9.22 -15.32 -0.56
CA ASN A 228 7.90 -15.09 0.03
C ASN A 228 7.94 -14.54 1.48
N VAL A 229 9.10 -14.12 1.94
CA VAL A 229 9.28 -13.34 3.19
C VAL A 229 10.03 -12.07 2.84
N TRP A 230 9.36 -10.92 2.95
CA TRP A 230 9.94 -9.61 2.65
C TRP A 230 10.40 -8.94 3.92
N VAL A 231 11.71 -8.78 4.06
CA VAL A 231 12.36 -8.21 5.26
C VAL A 231 12.93 -6.81 5.03
N ASP A 232 12.95 -6.34 3.78
CA ASP A 232 13.54 -5.10 3.33
C ASP A 232 12.52 -3.98 3.10
N ILE A 233 11.25 -4.21 3.49
CA ILE A 233 10.18 -3.23 3.38
C ILE A 233 9.88 -2.68 4.76
N GLN A 234 9.96 -1.35 4.87
CA GLN A 234 9.65 -0.64 6.10
C GLN A 234 8.19 -0.20 6.11
N GLN A 235 7.51 -0.40 7.24
CA GLN A 235 6.17 0.15 7.47
C GLN A 235 6.22 1.68 7.44
N VAL A 236 5.18 2.29 6.87
CA VAL A 236 5.06 3.75 6.84
C VAL A 236 4.73 4.29 8.22
N PHE A 237 5.49 5.27 8.66
CA PHE A 237 5.23 6.02 9.89
C PHE A 237 5.46 7.52 9.67
N TYR A 238 4.98 8.34 10.57
CA TYR A 238 4.83 9.80 10.44
C TYR A 238 6.10 10.57 9.98
N ARG A 239 7.30 10.02 10.22
CA ARG A 239 8.56 10.68 9.82
C ARG A 239 8.98 10.41 8.37
N LEU A 240 8.35 9.45 7.70
CA LEU A 240 8.68 9.15 6.31
C LEU A 240 8.03 10.17 5.38
N GLU A 241 8.75 10.53 4.31
CA GLU A 241 8.24 11.47 3.31
C GLU A 241 6.94 10.99 2.68
N GLU A 242 6.80 9.68 2.44
CA GLU A 242 5.62 9.09 1.83
C GLU A 242 4.39 9.06 2.76
N ASN A 243 4.53 9.46 4.02
CA ASN A 243 3.42 9.47 4.97
C ASN A 243 2.31 10.42 4.54
N VAL A 244 1.09 9.93 4.62
CA VAL A 244 -0.15 10.67 4.41
C VAL A 244 -0.89 10.71 5.75
N SER A 245 -0.75 11.81 6.48
CA SER A 245 -1.41 11.94 7.78
C SER A 245 -2.92 11.86 7.65
N GLY A 246 -3.58 11.31 8.65
CA GLY A 246 -5.01 10.97 8.60
C GLY A 246 -5.28 9.54 8.10
N CYS A 247 -4.36 8.93 7.33
CA CYS A 247 -4.50 7.59 6.79
C CYS A 247 -3.78 6.57 7.68
N TYR A 248 -4.53 5.87 8.52
CA TYR A 248 -3.96 4.81 9.37
C TYR A 248 -3.63 3.55 8.56
N ALA A 249 -2.55 2.86 8.94
CA ALA A 249 -2.10 1.61 8.29
C ALA A 249 -1.80 1.73 6.78
N GLN A 250 -1.35 2.91 6.33
CA GLN A 250 -0.91 3.11 4.96
C GLN A 250 0.12 2.05 4.54
N LYS A 251 -0.08 1.44 3.38
CA LYS A 251 0.88 0.48 2.82
C LYS A 251 2.11 1.19 2.25
N PRO A 252 3.32 0.60 2.42
CA PRO A 252 4.54 1.16 1.86
C PRO A 252 4.51 1.18 0.33
N LEU A 253 4.94 2.29 -0.25
CA LEU A 253 5.03 2.44 -1.71
C LEU A 253 5.92 1.35 -2.33
N LYS A 254 7.06 1.06 -1.69
CA LYS A 254 8.00 0.02 -2.12
C LYS A 254 7.37 -1.37 -2.26
N SER A 255 6.43 -1.75 -1.38
CA SER A 255 5.74 -3.05 -1.50
C SER A 255 4.85 -3.11 -2.73
N THR A 256 4.11 -2.05 -2.98
CA THR A 256 3.20 -1.94 -4.14
C THR A 256 3.98 -1.85 -5.44
N GLU A 257 5.07 -1.10 -5.48
CA GLU A 257 5.96 -1.04 -6.65
C GLU A 257 6.58 -2.39 -6.99
N ARG A 258 6.99 -3.17 -5.98
CA ARG A 258 7.49 -4.53 -6.19
C ARG A 258 6.44 -5.43 -6.83
N ILE A 259 5.20 -5.38 -6.34
CA ILE A 259 4.08 -6.15 -6.92
C ILE A 259 3.84 -5.75 -8.37
N ILE A 260 3.72 -4.45 -8.65
CA ILE A 260 3.46 -3.92 -9.98
C ILE A 260 4.58 -4.31 -10.95
N SER A 261 5.85 -4.14 -10.55
CA SER A 261 7.01 -4.49 -11.38
C SER A 261 7.10 -5.97 -11.68
N ALA A 262 6.72 -6.84 -10.73
CA ALA A 262 6.75 -8.28 -10.90
C ALA A 262 5.58 -8.82 -11.73
N SER A 263 4.40 -8.19 -11.69
CA SER A 263 3.16 -8.78 -12.19
C SER A 263 2.43 -7.94 -13.24
N SER A 264 3.10 -6.94 -13.81
CA SER A 264 2.55 -6.13 -14.92
C SER A 264 3.65 -5.53 -15.80
N GLN A 265 3.24 -5.03 -16.96
CA GLN A 265 4.10 -4.30 -17.91
C GLN A 265 3.68 -2.82 -17.98
N GLU A 266 4.54 -1.97 -18.57
CA GLU A 266 4.17 -0.57 -18.83
C GLU A 266 2.94 -0.49 -19.72
N GLY A 267 2.01 0.40 -19.39
CA GLY A 267 0.73 0.56 -20.06
C GLY A 267 -0.37 -0.37 -19.55
N ASP A 268 -0.05 -1.38 -18.76
CA ASP A 268 -1.04 -2.28 -18.17
C ASP A 268 -1.97 -1.55 -17.20
N VAL A 269 -3.15 -2.14 -17.00
CA VAL A 269 -4.17 -1.63 -16.07
C VAL A 269 -4.06 -2.34 -14.72
N VAL A 270 -3.91 -1.55 -13.66
CA VAL A 270 -3.89 -2.00 -12.25
C VAL A 270 -5.19 -1.60 -11.58
N LEU A 271 -5.86 -2.54 -10.96
CA LEU A 271 -7.12 -2.36 -10.23
C LEU A 271 -6.88 -2.36 -8.72
N ASP A 272 -7.45 -1.37 -8.02
CA ASP A 272 -7.47 -1.33 -6.55
C ASP A 272 -8.83 -0.83 -6.06
N LEU A 273 -9.60 -1.68 -5.40
CA LEU A 273 -10.94 -1.34 -4.90
C LEU A 273 -10.93 -0.72 -3.49
N PHE A 274 -9.75 -0.43 -2.94
CA PHE A 274 -9.55 0.10 -1.59
C PHE A 274 -8.45 1.16 -1.60
N ALA A 275 -8.72 2.30 -2.25
CA ALA A 275 -7.73 3.35 -2.54
C ALA A 275 -7.03 3.90 -1.29
N HIS A 276 -7.78 4.12 -0.22
CA HIS A 276 -7.30 4.68 1.05
C HIS A 276 -6.37 5.89 0.83
N SER A 277 -5.07 5.75 1.07
CA SER A 277 -4.08 6.82 0.89
C SER A 277 -3.57 6.99 -0.56
N GLY A 278 -4.11 6.23 -1.53
CA GLY A 278 -3.70 6.30 -2.94
C GLY A 278 -2.33 5.68 -3.25
N THR A 279 -1.87 4.72 -2.45
CA THR A 279 -0.54 4.12 -2.66
C THR A 279 -0.44 3.37 -3.98
N THR A 280 -1.47 2.60 -4.35
CA THR A 280 -1.50 1.87 -5.62
C THR A 280 -1.54 2.83 -6.82
N LEU A 281 -2.32 3.92 -6.72
CA LEU A 281 -2.38 4.96 -7.74
C LEU A 281 -1.01 5.60 -7.98
N LEU A 282 -0.33 5.98 -6.90
CA LEU A 282 0.98 6.61 -7.00
C LEU A 282 2.04 5.65 -7.54
N ALA A 283 2.03 4.40 -7.12
CA ALA A 283 2.94 3.37 -7.63
C ALA A 283 2.71 3.11 -9.14
N ALA A 284 1.45 3.06 -9.57
CA ALA A 284 1.09 2.89 -10.98
C ALA A 284 1.58 4.07 -11.83
N GLU A 285 1.36 5.32 -11.39
CA GLU A 285 1.88 6.53 -12.06
C GLU A 285 3.40 6.45 -12.25
N ARG A 286 4.14 6.15 -11.17
CA ARG A 286 5.60 6.08 -11.19
C ARG A 286 6.13 5.01 -12.13
N LEU A 287 5.42 3.92 -12.23
CA LEU A 287 5.80 2.78 -13.06
C LEU A 287 5.12 2.77 -14.45
N ARG A 288 4.44 3.86 -14.82
CA ARG A 288 3.78 4.03 -16.12
C ARG A 288 2.70 2.97 -16.40
N ARG A 289 1.90 2.65 -15.37
CA ARG A 289 0.68 1.84 -15.48
C ARG A 289 -0.54 2.74 -15.34
N VAL A 290 -1.67 2.29 -15.86
CA VAL A 290 -2.96 2.94 -15.62
C VAL A 290 -3.57 2.37 -14.35
N CYS A 291 -4.00 3.20 -13.41
CA CYS A 291 -4.67 2.75 -12.20
C CYS A 291 -6.16 3.05 -12.26
N LEU A 292 -6.96 2.02 -12.01
CA LEU A 292 -8.39 2.13 -11.75
C LEU A 292 -8.61 1.83 -10.27
N THR A 293 -8.99 2.83 -9.48
CA THR A 293 -9.10 2.66 -8.04
C THR A 293 -10.42 3.20 -7.49
N ALA A 294 -10.89 2.64 -6.40
CA ALA A 294 -12.11 3.07 -5.73
C ALA A 294 -11.92 3.12 -4.21
N ASP A 295 -12.70 3.97 -3.58
CA ASP A 295 -12.92 3.98 -2.13
C ASP A 295 -14.38 4.33 -1.87
N VAL A 296 -14.94 3.81 -0.79
CA VAL A 296 -16.32 4.16 -0.39
C VAL A 296 -16.40 5.56 0.20
N ASP A 297 -15.28 6.09 0.67
CA ASP A 297 -15.18 7.37 1.37
C ASP A 297 -14.68 8.48 0.42
N PRO A 298 -15.47 9.57 0.24
CA PRO A 298 -15.08 10.71 -0.57
C PRO A 298 -13.76 11.36 -0.13
N VAL A 299 -13.46 11.34 1.17
CA VAL A 299 -12.24 11.97 1.72
C VAL A 299 -11.00 11.19 1.30
N PHE A 300 -11.03 9.86 1.33
CA PHE A 300 -9.90 9.05 0.85
C PHE A 300 -9.76 9.10 -0.68
N CYS A 301 -10.87 9.21 -1.42
CA CYS A 301 -10.80 9.51 -2.86
C CYS A 301 -10.08 10.83 -3.12
N GLU A 302 -10.44 11.88 -2.39
CA GLU A 302 -9.83 13.22 -2.53
C GLU A 302 -8.35 13.21 -2.14
N ILE A 303 -8.00 12.55 -1.04
CA ILE A 303 -6.60 12.37 -0.61
C ILE A 303 -5.78 11.70 -1.73
N SER A 304 -6.32 10.64 -2.34
CA SER A 304 -5.65 9.92 -3.43
C SER A 304 -5.41 10.83 -4.65
N ILE A 305 -6.40 11.63 -5.05
CA ILE A 305 -6.27 12.59 -6.15
C ILE A 305 -5.21 13.65 -5.81
N ARG A 306 -5.31 14.27 -4.63
CA ARG A 306 -4.37 15.31 -4.20
C ARG A 306 -2.95 14.77 -4.03
N ARG A 307 -2.78 13.53 -3.61
CA ARG A 307 -1.47 12.88 -3.51
C ARG A 307 -0.83 12.72 -4.89
N LEU A 308 -1.59 12.29 -5.89
CA LEU A 308 -1.13 12.21 -7.27
C LEU A 308 -0.72 13.60 -7.81
N GLU A 309 -1.56 14.62 -7.62
CA GLU A 309 -1.30 15.99 -8.04
C GLU A 309 -0.08 16.58 -7.31
N HIS A 310 0.05 16.31 -6.01
CA HIS A 310 1.21 16.72 -5.21
C HIS A 310 2.50 16.10 -5.73
N TYR A 311 2.50 14.79 -5.98
CA TYR A 311 3.65 14.09 -6.56
C TYR A 311 4.04 14.69 -7.92
N ARG A 312 3.09 14.89 -8.81
CA ARG A 312 3.34 15.46 -10.15
C ARG A 312 3.90 16.88 -10.11
N ARG A 313 3.57 17.65 -9.11
CA ARG A 313 4.04 19.02 -8.92
C ARG A 313 5.39 19.10 -8.23
N THR A 314 5.65 18.23 -7.25
CA THR A 314 6.79 18.36 -6.33
C THR A 314 7.80 17.23 -6.38
N GLY A 315 7.43 16.07 -6.95
CA GLY A 315 8.19 14.83 -6.88
C GLY A 315 8.11 14.11 -5.53
N ARG A 316 7.39 14.66 -4.55
CA ARG A 316 7.24 14.07 -3.21
C ARG A 316 6.10 13.06 -3.16
N PHE A 317 6.28 12.00 -2.37
CA PHE A 317 5.34 10.86 -2.30
C PHE A 317 4.23 11.02 -1.26
N GLY A 318 4.33 12.02 -0.41
CA GLY A 318 3.36 12.36 0.63
C GLY A 318 3.67 13.71 1.25
N TRP A 319 3.10 13.99 2.42
CA TRP A 319 3.26 15.27 3.11
C TRP A 319 4.09 15.16 4.38
N GLN A 320 4.60 13.97 4.70
CA GLN A 320 5.30 13.72 5.96
C GLN A 320 4.43 14.10 7.16
N ASN A 321 4.75 15.17 7.89
CA ASN A 321 3.97 15.67 9.02
C ASN A 321 2.90 16.70 8.62
N GLY A 322 2.66 16.91 7.32
CA GLY A 322 1.60 17.75 6.80
C GLY A 322 0.42 16.91 6.28
N HIS A 323 -0.53 17.55 5.61
CA HIS A 323 -1.70 16.87 5.07
C HIS A 323 -2.21 17.44 3.75
N ALA A 324 -3.07 16.67 3.09
CA ALA A 324 -3.61 17.00 1.78
C ALA A 324 -4.51 18.26 1.75
N PHE A 325 -5.00 18.73 2.88
CA PHE A 325 -5.97 19.81 3.01
C PHE A 325 -5.40 21.04 3.76
N GLU A 326 -4.08 21.24 3.75
CA GLU A 326 -3.45 22.37 4.47
C GLU A 326 -3.93 23.74 3.98
N ALA A 327 -4.34 23.86 2.72
CA ALA A 327 -4.85 25.09 2.16
C ALA A 327 -6.23 25.46 2.73
N GLU A 328 -7.06 24.47 2.98
CA GLU A 328 -8.44 24.66 3.46
C GLU A 328 -8.53 24.59 4.99
N LEU A 329 -7.69 23.81 5.62
CA LEU A 329 -7.62 23.66 7.07
C LEU A 329 -6.22 24.01 7.60
N PRO A 330 -5.86 25.31 7.61
CA PRO A 330 -4.55 25.74 8.10
C PRO A 330 -4.43 25.66 9.64
N GLN A 331 -5.54 25.38 10.35
CA GLN A 331 -5.55 25.26 11.80
C GLN A 331 -4.71 24.06 12.23
N ARG A 332 -3.82 24.26 13.17
CA ARG A 332 -3.10 23.15 13.79
C ARG A 332 -4.09 22.31 14.59
N PHE A 333 -4.24 21.08 14.20
CA PHE A 333 -4.83 20.08 15.06
C PHE A 333 -3.85 19.89 16.22
N SER A 334 -4.29 20.19 17.45
CA SER A 334 -3.49 19.87 18.64
C SER A 334 -3.22 18.37 18.57
N SER A 335 -1.96 18.00 18.41
CA SER A 335 -1.54 16.63 18.68
C SER A 335 -1.85 16.39 20.16
N GLU A 336 -2.97 15.78 20.47
CA GLU A 336 -3.01 14.95 21.65
C GLU A 336 -1.85 13.98 21.40
N SER A 337 -0.85 14.12 22.22
CA SER A 337 0.48 13.55 22.05
C SER A 337 0.41 12.17 21.41
N ASP A 338 1.09 11.96 20.27
CA ASP A 338 1.41 10.62 19.76
C ASP A 338 2.14 9.75 20.81
N ASP A 339 2.49 10.33 21.95
CA ASP A 339 2.97 9.72 23.18
C ASP A 339 1.84 9.38 24.19
N ALA A 340 0.60 9.81 23.95
CA ALA A 340 -0.50 9.28 24.76
C ALA A 340 -0.72 7.82 24.35
N PRO A 341 -0.59 6.89 25.30
CA PRO A 341 -0.88 5.51 25.00
C PRO A 341 -2.33 5.42 24.50
N PRO A 342 -2.60 4.66 23.43
CA PRO A 342 -3.94 4.53 22.88
C PRO A 342 -4.93 4.15 23.98
N PRO A 343 -6.19 4.62 23.92
CA PRO A 343 -7.26 4.17 24.83
C PRO A 343 -7.22 2.64 24.96
N GLU A 344 -7.55 2.13 26.12
CA GLU A 344 -7.35 0.70 26.45
C GLU A 344 -7.97 -0.27 25.41
N ALA A 345 -9.09 0.11 24.81
CA ALA A 345 -9.68 -0.60 23.67
C ALA A 345 -8.85 -0.52 22.38
N LEU A 346 -8.10 0.57 22.13
CA LEU A 346 -7.18 0.72 21.01
C LEU A 346 -5.78 0.18 21.35
N ARG A 347 -5.42 0.09 22.62
CA ARG A 347 -4.23 -0.66 23.04
C ARG A 347 -4.35 -2.13 22.69
N GLN A 348 -5.53 -2.71 22.75
CA GLN A 348 -5.79 -4.07 22.29
C GLN A 348 -5.80 -4.15 20.75
N ALA A 349 -6.29 -3.14 20.03
CA ALA A 349 -6.33 -3.11 18.58
C ALA A 349 -5.01 -2.65 17.92
N SER A 350 -4.19 -1.83 18.60
CA SER A 350 -2.86 -1.40 18.12
C SER A 350 -1.74 -2.32 18.56
N LEU A 351 -2.05 -3.34 19.33
CA LEU A 351 -1.13 -4.38 19.80
C LEU A 351 -0.97 -5.53 18.78
N PHE A 352 -1.58 -5.35 17.58
CA PHE A 352 -1.52 -6.39 16.54
C PHE A 352 -1.13 -5.83 15.17
#